data_ac2480791a9b395e5517de44aa5130ee
#
_entry.id   ac2480791a9b395e5517de44aa5130ee
#
_cell.length_a   1.000
_cell.length_b   1.000
_cell.length_c   1.000
_cell.angle_alpha   90.00
_cell.angle_beta   90.00
_cell.angle_gamma   90.00
#
_symmetry.space_group_name_H-M   'P 1'
#
loop_
_entity.id
_entity.type
_entity.pdbx_description
1 polymer ?
#
loop_
_entity_poly.entity_id
_entity_poly.type
_entity_poly.pdbx_seq_one_letter_code
_entity_poly.pdbx_strand_id
1 'polypeptide(L)'
;MTVAGIVAGVDVGNHTTEIVLARVRDGTVEPITYAQAPTRGRKGSRESLAGAAVLLHKAELGANVVADELVLAALRPVDTATAPVPPASSPRSPVRSLRRPNASTPAGTGFGVGRHVPLRDLAPVVSDGPTIVSVDSATDFEVAASEISRAASRGWHIVGVIAQQDDAVLIRNRIPIDVPVVDEVDLGGLEPGALVAVEVVAEGRAYRAMADPIALSAALHLGHDQIRHVAEFTRELADSPAIAVTPRTGPHEPPASDDDYVDCTIDGEVVRYLPAQAYGILRFEPPGSVVRVRLRAIPVAEHGIAVDDAFFTDLSSIDNGAWLRRGVADARGTVVALLAADHESDAAATLQELTGRPARTIATEPEAAARGAGTTPGLPPGSIVCDVGGGTIDLVGADRTVIAAGAGETITSAVARVLGIPRALAERVKRTPAVRVESPHVAHEEDGRRVFLDVPAPADAIGRLCTRGSAGLVPFSSRLAAEEWRSLRLAIKQETVAANIARCMTTFDQPPTALVLAGGGALDDELLRAVGESLRSIPVVVGRANVDGVRGPRFAVASGLVHLHAAEPG
;
A
#
# COMPACT_ATOMS: atom_id res chain seq x y z
N MET A 1 -28.07 -43.05 0.03
CA MET A 1 -27.60 -42.35 -1.18
C MET A 1 -27.84 -40.88 -0.93
N THR A 2 -26.78 -40.19 -0.60
CA THR A 2 -26.83 -38.73 -0.42
C THR A 2 -27.16 -38.07 -1.77
N VAL A 3 -28.12 -37.17 -1.78
CA VAL A 3 -28.49 -36.46 -3.02
C VAL A 3 -27.28 -35.64 -3.46
N ALA A 4 -26.89 -35.78 -4.73
CA ALA A 4 -25.79 -35.01 -5.29
C ALA A 4 -26.19 -33.51 -5.26
N GLY A 5 -25.48 -32.69 -4.48
CA GLY A 5 -25.70 -31.25 -4.38
C GLY A 5 -24.61 -30.44 -5.07
N ILE A 6 -24.95 -29.24 -5.50
CA ILE A 6 -23.98 -28.26 -6.01
C ILE A 6 -23.64 -27.32 -4.86
N VAL A 7 -22.36 -27.28 -4.47
CA VAL A 7 -21.84 -26.48 -3.37
C VAL A 7 -20.94 -25.37 -3.92
N ALA A 8 -21.07 -24.17 -3.39
CA ALA A 8 -20.20 -23.06 -3.68
C ALA A 8 -19.25 -22.80 -2.49
N GLY A 9 -17.96 -23.03 -2.65
CA GLY A 9 -16.92 -22.54 -1.74
C GLY A 9 -16.63 -21.08 -2.05
N VAL A 10 -16.87 -20.20 -1.06
CA VAL A 10 -16.71 -18.75 -1.23
C VAL A 10 -15.60 -18.24 -0.33
N ASP A 11 -14.55 -17.74 -0.94
CA ASP A 11 -13.44 -17.06 -0.29
C ASP A 11 -13.50 -15.55 -0.57
N VAL A 12 -13.62 -14.75 0.49
CA VAL A 12 -13.59 -13.29 0.41
C VAL A 12 -12.29 -12.80 1.01
N GLY A 13 -11.25 -12.68 0.19
CA GLY A 13 -9.96 -12.15 0.61
C GLY A 13 -9.94 -10.62 0.71
N ASN A 14 -8.88 -10.07 1.29
CA ASN A 14 -8.69 -8.60 1.36
C ASN A 14 -8.60 -7.93 -0.02
N HIS A 15 -8.11 -8.64 -1.02
CA HIS A 15 -7.85 -8.09 -2.36
C HIS A 15 -8.66 -8.76 -3.46
N THR A 16 -8.89 -10.06 -3.35
CA THR A 16 -9.57 -10.87 -4.37
C THR A 16 -10.63 -11.74 -3.69
N THR A 17 -11.79 -11.84 -4.31
CA THR A 17 -12.84 -12.80 -3.95
C THR A 17 -12.79 -13.96 -4.94
N GLU A 18 -12.85 -15.18 -4.44
CA GLU A 18 -12.72 -16.42 -5.20
C GLU A 18 -13.88 -17.37 -4.91
N ILE A 19 -14.37 -18.04 -5.94
CA ILE A 19 -15.49 -19.00 -5.83
C ILE A 19 -15.15 -20.26 -6.60
N VAL A 20 -15.44 -21.40 -5.97
CA VAL A 20 -15.40 -22.72 -6.59
C VAL A 20 -16.82 -23.30 -6.53
N LEU A 21 -17.40 -23.57 -7.69
CA LEU A 21 -18.62 -24.38 -7.79
C LEU A 21 -18.25 -25.83 -8.04
N ALA A 22 -18.73 -26.74 -7.23
CA ALA A 22 -18.48 -28.16 -7.39
C ALA A 22 -19.72 -29.00 -7.11
N ARG A 23 -19.80 -30.16 -7.76
CA ARG A 23 -20.77 -31.20 -7.41
C ARG A 23 -20.17 -32.06 -6.32
N VAL A 24 -20.90 -32.21 -5.23
CA VAL A 24 -20.52 -33.08 -4.11
C VAL A 24 -21.44 -34.30 -4.10
N ARG A 25 -20.85 -35.50 -4.14
CA ARG A 25 -21.58 -36.75 -4.09
C ARG A 25 -20.78 -37.79 -3.33
N ASP A 26 -21.38 -38.38 -2.28
CA ASP A 26 -20.79 -39.47 -1.49
C ASP A 26 -19.32 -39.19 -1.07
N GLY A 27 -19.05 -37.97 -0.59
CA GLY A 27 -17.73 -37.50 -0.17
C GLY A 27 -16.76 -37.17 -1.32
N THR A 28 -17.18 -37.33 -2.57
CA THR A 28 -16.36 -36.96 -3.75
C THR A 28 -16.69 -35.56 -4.24
N VAL A 29 -15.69 -34.80 -4.55
CA VAL A 29 -15.78 -33.44 -5.11
C VAL A 29 -15.45 -33.45 -6.60
N GLU A 30 -16.37 -32.98 -7.42
CA GLU A 30 -16.18 -32.76 -8.86
C GLU A 30 -16.28 -31.25 -9.14
N PRO A 31 -15.16 -30.54 -9.33
CA PRO A 31 -15.20 -29.12 -9.63
C PRO A 31 -15.88 -28.83 -10.98
N ILE A 32 -16.80 -27.88 -10.98
CA ILE A 32 -17.54 -27.43 -12.18
C ILE A 32 -16.89 -26.17 -12.77
N THR A 33 -16.68 -25.15 -11.94
CA THR A 33 -16.09 -23.89 -12.38
C THR A 33 -15.39 -23.16 -11.25
N TYR A 34 -14.47 -22.29 -11.65
CA TYR A 34 -13.68 -21.43 -10.78
C TYR A 34 -13.85 -19.99 -11.25
N ALA A 35 -14.17 -19.08 -10.34
CA ALA A 35 -14.36 -17.68 -10.63
C ALA A 35 -13.60 -16.80 -9.65
N GLN A 36 -13.15 -15.63 -10.13
CA GLN A 36 -12.48 -14.63 -9.31
C GLN A 36 -12.84 -13.23 -9.72
N ALA A 37 -12.83 -12.30 -8.76
CA ALA A 37 -12.96 -10.86 -8.99
C ALA A 37 -12.20 -10.07 -7.91
N PRO A 38 -11.83 -8.80 -8.16
CA PRO A 38 -11.35 -7.93 -7.10
C PRO A 38 -12.41 -7.78 -6.00
N THR A 39 -11.98 -7.88 -4.74
CA THR A 39 -12.85 -7.60 -3.59
C THR A 39 -13.20 -6.12 -3.56
N ARG A 40 -14.47 -5.81 -3.34
CA ARG A 40 -14.98 -4.45 -3.22
C ARG A 40 -15.11 -4.08 -1.75
N GLY A 41 -14.67 -2.88 -1.38
CA GLY A 41 -14.71 -2.44 0.01
C GLY A 41 -13.79 -3.26 0.93
N ARG A 42 -14.03 -3.15 2.25
CA ARG A 42 -13.28 -3.88 3.27
C ARG A 42 -13.76 -5.33 3.35
N LYS A 43 -12.84 -6.29 3.51
CA LYS A 43 -13.15 -7.72 3.74
C LYS A 43 -14.18 -7.87 4.86
N GLY A 44 -15.24 -8.64 4.61
CA GLY A 44 -16.35 -8.85 5.55
C GLY A 44 -17.41 -7.74 5.57
N SER A 45 -17.22 -6.63 4.86
CA SER A 45 -18.25 -5.60 4.71
C SER A 45 -19.40 -6.07 3.81
N ARG A 46 -20.60 -5.47 3.96
CA ARG A 46 -21.74 -5.74 3.08
C ARG A 46 -21.39 -5.51 1.60
N GLU A 47 -20.52 -4.55 1.30
CA GLU A 47 -20.07 -4.28 -0.07
C GLU A 47 -19.22 -5.44 -0.62
N SER A 48 -18.31 -6.00 0.17
CA SER A 48 -17.49 -7.15 -0.25
C SER A 48 -18.34 -8.40 -0.47
N LEU A 49 -19.31 -8.64 0.40
CA LEU A 49 -20.24 -9.77 0.30
C LEU A 49 -21.22 -9.62 -0.88
N ALA A 50 -21.67 -8.40 -1.18
CA ALA A 50 -22.44 -8.12 -2.39
C ALA A 50 -21.61 -8.37 -3.66
N GLY A 51 -20.31 -8.04 -3.63
CA GLY A 51 -19.37 -8.39 -4.70
C GLY A 51 -19.25 -9.90 -4.90
N ALA A 52 -19.17 -10.68 -3.81
CA ALA A 52 -19.15 -12.14 -3.84
C ALA A 52 -20.46 -12.73 -4.41
N ALA A 53 -21.61 -12.21 -4.02
CA ALA A 53 -22.92 -12.63 -4.56
C ALA A 53 -23.04 -12.39 -6.07
N VAL A 54 -22.54 -11.24 -6.57
CA VAL A 54 -22.48 -10.95 -8.02
C VAL A 54 -21.52 -11.90 -8.74
N LEU A 55 -20.38 -12.22 -8.15
CA LEU A 55 -19.43 -13.16 -8.73
C LEU A 55 -20.01 -14.57 -8.80
N LEU A 56 -20.68 -15.02 -7.73
CA LEU A 56 -21.40 -16.29 -7.68
C LEU A 56 -22.42 -16.39 -8.83
N HIS A 57 -23.27 -15.39 -8.94
CA HIS A 57 -24.30 -15.38 -10.01
C HIS A 57 -23.68 -15.48 -11.40
N LYS A 58 -22.57 -14.77 -11.67
CA LYS A 58 -21.85 -14.88 -12.93
C LYS A 58 -21.27 -16.27 -13.18
N ALA A 59 -20.70 -16.88 -12.13
CA ALA A 59 -20.13 -18.23 -12.21
C ALA A 59 -21.21 -19.27 -12.52
N GLU A 60 -22.39 -19.15 -11.87
CA GLU A 60 -23.54 -20.02 -12.10
C GLU A 60 -24.11 -19.90 -13.50
N LEU A 61 -24.28 -18.67 -14.00
CA LEU A 61 -24.73 -18.42 -15.37
C LEU A 61 -23.75 -19.00 -16.39
N GLY A 62 -22.44 -18.79 -16.16
CA GLY A 62 -21.39 -19.31 -17.06
C GLY A 62 -21.31 -20.84 -17.10
N ALA A 63 -21.58 -21.49 -15.97
CA ALA A 63 -21.57 -22.95 -15.85
C ALA A 63 -22.95 -23.61 -16.09
N ASN A 64 -23.99 -22.82 -16.23
CA ASN A 64 -25.40 -23.26 -16.32
C ASN A 64 -25.83 -24.17 -15.16
N VAL A 65 -25.45 -23.80 -13.94
CA VAL A 65 -25.79 -24.49 -12.69
C VAL A 65 -26.19 -23.49 -11.63
N VAL A 66 -26.83 -23.96 -10.58
CA VAL A 66 -27.22 -23.15 -9.42
C VAL A 66 -26.70 -23.87 -8.16
N ALA A 67 -26.03 -23.16 -7.28
CA ALA A 67 -25.57 -23.72 -6.01
C ALA A 67 -26.75 -23.95 -5.06
N ASP A 68 -26.79 -25.12 -4.45
CA ASP A 68 -27.76 -25.48 -3.44
C ASP A 68 -27.41 -24.85 -2.07
N GLU A 69 -26.09 -24.75 -1.79
CA GLU A 69 -25.54 -24.24 -0.55
C GLU A 69 -24.23 -23.48 -0.78
N LEU A 70 -23.98 -22.45 0.07
CA LEU A 70 -22.74 -21.69 0.10
C LEU A 70 -21.96 -22.02 1.38
N VAL A 71 -20.68 -22.29 1.25
CA VAL A 71 -19.78 -22.54 2.38
C VAL A 71 -18.65 -21.52 2.40
N LEU A 72 -18.38 -20.97 3.58
CA LEU A 72 -17.41 -19.89 3.80
C LEU A 72 -16.41 -20.26 4.87
N ALA A 73 -15.26 -19.59 4.84
CA ALA A 73 -14.37 -19.46 5.99
C ALA A 73 -14.79 -18.28 6.87
N ALA A 74 -14.40 -18.34 8.15
CA ALA A 74 -14.49 -17.18 9.05
C ALA A 74 -13.64 -16.03 8.51
N LEU A 75 -14.24 -14.87 8.32
CA LEU A 75 -13.55 -13.71 7.72
C LEU A 75 -12.82 -12.90 8.78
N ARG A 76 -11.53 -12.65 8.56
CA ARG A 76 -10.68 -11.82 9.43
C ARG A 76 -10.03 -10.71 8.58
N PRO A 77 -10.52 -9.46 8.69
CA PRO A 77 -9.93 -8.35 7.95
C PRO A 77 -8.58 -7.94 8.53
N VAL A 78 -7.65 -7.55 7.67
CA VAL A 78 -6.37 -6.93 8.04
C VAL A 78 -6.33 -5.53 7.48
N ASP A 79 -6.02 -4.57 8.34
CA ASP A 79 -5.84 -3.19 7.95
C ASP A 79 -4.34 -2.92 7.74
N THR A 80 -3.97 -2.46 6.54
CA THR A 80 -2.59 -2.12 6.18
C THR A 80 -2.49 -0.64 5.86
N ALA A 81 -1.61 0.04 6.55
CA ALA A 81 -1.37 1.47 6.38
C ALA A 81 0.12 1.81 6.41
N THR A 82 0.45 3.02 5.97
CA THR A 82 1.79 3.58 6.13
C THR A 82 1.77 4.62 7.23
N ALA A 83 2.65 4.46 8.21
CA ALA A 83 2.89 5.45 9.24
C ALA A 83 4.23 6.15 8.97
N PRO A 84 4.34 7.46 9.22
CA PRO A 84 5.64 8.10 9.25
C PRO A 84 6.44 7.47 10.39
N VAL A 85 7.69 7.08 10.13
CA VAL A 85 8.62 6.81 11.23
C VAL A 85 8.94 8.16 11.84
N PRO A 86 8.64 8.41 13.12
CA PRO A 86 9.28 9.51 13.81
C PRO A 86 10.78 9.20 13.75
N PRO A 87 11.61 10.10 13.20
CA PRO A 87 13.04 9.83 13.14
C PRO A 87 13.52 9.64 14.58
N ALA A 88 14.11 8.48 14.87
CA ALA A 88 14.65 8.15 16.19
C ALA A 88 15.70 9.18 16.65
N SER A 89 16.18 10.00 15.74
CA SER A 89 17.16 11.06 15.98
C SER A 89 17.30 12.04 14.80
N SER A 90 16.28 12.27 13.98
CA SER A 90 16.41 13.34 12.98
C SER A 90 16.57 14.65 13.72
N PRO A 91 17.69 15.37 13.55
CA PRO A 91 17.79 16.70 14.10
C PRO A 91 16.60 17.48 13.58
N ARG A 92 16.00 18.25 14.43
CA ARG A 92 14.79 19.04 14.23
C ARG A 92 14.91 19.86 12.95
N SER A 93 14.28 19.42 11.85
CA SER A 93 14.31 20.20 10.62
C SER A 93 13.72 21.57 10.90
N PRO A 94 14.44 22.66 10.63
CA PRO A 94 13.93 24.02 10.82
C PRO A 94 12.85 24.39 9.80
N VAL A 95 12.53 23.45 8.90
CA VAL A 95 11.58 23.61 7.81
C VAL A 95 10.49 22.55 7.94
N ARG A 96 9.24 22.94 7.69
CA ARG A 96 8.08 22.06 7.61
C ARG A 96 7.59 21.97 6.17
N SER A 97 7.44 20.77 5.65
CA SER A 97 6.68 20.55 4.42
C SER A 97 5.19 20.73 4.70
N LEU A 98 4.52 21.50 3.85
CA LEU A 98 3.07 21.73 3.91
C LEU A 98 2.32 20.76 3.02
N ARG A 99 2.98 20.13 2.05
CA ARG A 99 2.37 19.19 1.13
C ARG A 99 2.15 17.83 1.78
N ARG A 100 0.97 17.24 1.55
CA ARG A 100 0.67 15.87 1.99
C ARG A 100 1.48 14.86 1.17
N PRO A 101 1.90 13.74 1.76
CA PRO A 101 2.46 12.63 1.00
C PRO A 101 1.45 12.15 -0.05
N ASN A 102 1.91 11.86 -1.27
CA ASN A 102 1.09 11.38 -2.41
C ASN A 102 0.18 12.41 -3.10
N ALA A 103 0.38 13.69 -2.90
CA ALA A 103 -0.30 14.74 -3.64
C ALA A 103 0.00 14.65 -5.15
N SER A 104 -1.03 14.81 -6.02
CA SER A 104 -1.00 14.23 -7.36
C SER A 104 -0.69 15.18 -8.52
N THR A 105 -1.21 16.41 -8.57
CA THR A 105 -1.20 17.20 -9.80
C THR A 105 -0.93 18.69 -9.60
N PRO A 106 0.31 19.09 -9.28
CA PRO A 106 0.67 20.51 -9.24
C PRO A 106 0.56 21.13 -10.64
N ALA A 107 0.35 22.43 -10.71
CA ALA A 107 0.24 23.15 -11.97
C ALA A 107 1.11 24.40 -12.01
N GLY A 108 1.48 24.79 -13.22
CA GLY A 108 2.45 25.86 -13.42
C GLY A 108 3.87 25.43 -13.07
N THR A 109 4.87 26.10 -13.60
CA THR A 109 6.27 25.84 -13.26
C THR A 109 6.88 27.11 -12.71
N GLY A 110 7.71 27.00 -11.67
CA GLY A 110 8.37 28.15 -11.10
C GLY A 110 8.69 27.99 -9.62
N PHE A 111 9.34 29.01 -9.10
CA PHE A 111 9.69 29.15 -7.69
C PHE A 111 9.16 30.49 -7.17
N GLY A 112 8.52 30.47 -6.01
CA GLY A 112 8.01 31.65 -5.34
C GLY A 112 8.25 31.59 -3.84
N VAL A 113 8.66 32.72 -3.26
CA VAL A 113 8.77 32.90 -1.81
C VAL A 113 7.99 34.15 -1.43
N GLY A 114 7.10 34.04 -0.48
CA GLY A 114 6.27 35.14 -0.06
C GLY A 114 5.61 34.94 1.29
N ARG A 115 4.94 35.97 1.76
CA ARG A 115 4.13 35.89 2.98
C ARG A 115 2.80 35.19 2.68
N HIS A 116 2.42 34.29 3.55
CA HIS A 116 1.15 33.59 3.48
C HIS A 116 -0.03 34.55 3.72
N VAL A 117 -0.97 34.57 2.80
CA VAL A 117 -2.26 35.29 2.92
C VAL A 117 -3.38 34.32 2.55
N PRO A 118 -4.30 33.99 3.46
CA PRO A 118 -5.51 33.26 3.13
C PRO A 118 -6.33 33.99 2.06
N LEU A 119 -6.93 33.26 1.14
CA LEU A 119 -7.72 33.83 0.04
C LEU A 119 -8.79 34.83 0.53
N ARG A 120 -9.47 34.50 1.64
CA ARG A 120 -10.49 35.36 2.28
C ARG A 120 -9.95 36.69 2.78
N ASP A 121 -8.64 36.81 3.01
CA ASP A 121 -7.98 37.98 3.59
C ASP A 121 -7.32 38.85 2.50
N LEU A 122 -7.55 38.55 1.20
CA LEU A 122 -7.13 39.40 0.08
C LEU A 122 -7.93 40.70 0.05
N ALA A 123 -7.59 41.61 0.95
CA ALA A 123 -8.27 42.88 1.13
C ALA A 123 -8.08 43.82 -0.09
N PRO A 124 -8.91 44.92 -0.19
CA PRO A 124 -8.75 45.93 -1.23
C PRO A 124 -7.40 46.67 -1.15
N VAL A 125 -6.76 46.68 0.01
CA VAL A 125 -5.45 47.31 0.22
C VAL A 125 -4.37 46.29 -0.06
N VAL A 126 -3.52 46.59 -1.04
CA VAL A 126 -2.42 45.73 -1.49
C VAL A 126 -1.35 45.65 -0.40
N SER A 127 -0.89 44.44 -0.09
CA SER A 127 0.28 44.25 0.79
C SER A 127 1.57 44.53 0.03
N ASP A 128 2.49 45.23 0.66
CA ASP A 128 3.84 45.44 0.13
C ASP A 128 4.65 44.12 0.19
N GLY A 129 4.92 43.51 -0.95
CA GLY A 129 5.81 42.36 -1.07
C GLY A 129 5.21 41.11 -1.71
N PRO A 130 6.04 40.08 -1.95
CA PRO A 130 5.62 38.83 -2.55
C PRO A 130 4.68 38.06 -1.63
N THR A 131 3.61 37.54 -2.20
CA THR A 131 2.51 36.87 -1.49
C THR A 131 2.30 35.45 -1.99
N ILE A 132 2.15 34.50 -1.07
CA ILE A 132 1.64 33.16 -1.32
C ILE A 132 0.20 33.10 -0.83
N VAL A 133 -0.72 32.82 -1.75
CA VAL A 133 -2.16 32.74 -1.44
C VAL A 133 -2.53 31.31 -1.09
N SER A 134 -3.25 31.10 0.02
CA SER A 134 -3.82 29.80 0.34
C SER A 134 -5.31 29.72 0.06
N VAL A 135 -5.75 28.59 -0.48
CA VAL A 135 -7.15 28.23 -0.75
C VAL A 135 -7.52 27.08 0.18
N ASP A 136 -8.51 27.29 1.03
CA ASP A 136 -9.00 26.26 1.94
C ASP A 136 -9.95 25.26 1.24
N SER A 137 -10.25 24.17 1.94
CA SER A 137 -11.08 23.08 1.40
C SER A 137 -12.57 23.44 1.23
N ALA A 138 -13.02 24.57 1.77
CA ALA A 138 -14.39 25.04 1.64
C ALA A 138 -14.60 25.94 0.41
N THR A 139 -13.51 26.38 -0.22
CA THR A 139 -13.54 27.31 -1.36
C THR A 139 -13.49 26.57 -2.68
N ASP A 140 -14.50 26.76 -3.51
CA ASP A 140 -14.54 26.23 -4.87
C ASP A 140 -13.43 26.86 -5.75
N PHE A 141 -12.84 26.06 -6.65
CA PHE A 141 -11.72 26.50 -7.51
C PHE A 141 -12.07 27.66 -8.46
N GLU A 142 -13.34 27.79 -8.90
CA GLU A 142 -13.77 28.91 -9.75
C GLU A 142 -13.82 30.21 -8.94
N VAL A 143 -14.31 30.13 -7.72
CA VAL A 143 -14.29 31.26 -6.76
C VAL A 143 -12.85 31.64 -6.45
N ALA A 144 -12.00 30.66 -6.14
CA ALA A 144 -10.59 30.90 -5.85
C ALA A 144 -9.88 31.58 -7.03
N ALA A 145 -10.04 31.07 -8.24
CA ALA A 145 -9.44 31.67 -9.45
C ALA A 145 -9.94 33.08 -9.72
N SER A 146 -11.23 33.35 -9.49
CA SER A 146 -11.81 34.69 -9.64
C SER A 146 -11.21 35.69 -8.65
N GLU A 147 -11.12 35.31 -7.37
CA GLU A 147 -10.55 36.22 -6.33
C GLU A 147 -9.06 36.44 -6.54
N ILE A 148 -8.29 35.43 -6.90
CA ILE A 148 -6.86 35.54 -7.23
C ILE A 148 -6.67 36.48 -8.44
N SER A 149 -7.46 36.34 -9.49
CA SER A 149 -7.40 37.18 -10.68
C SER A 149 -7.74 38.63 -10.36
N ARG A 150 -8.73 38.86 -9.49
CA ARG A 150 -9.12 40.18 -9.00
C ARG A 150 -8.04 40.81 -8.13
N ALA A 151 -7.40 40.02 -7.26
CA ALA A 151 -6.29 40.51 -6.45
C ALA A 151 -5.08 40.89 -7.33
N ALA A 152 -4.73 40.06 -8.30
CA ALA A 152 -3.66 40.37 -9.25
C ALA A 152 -3.93 41.66 -10.05
N SER A 153 -5.17 41.87 -10.51
CA SER A 153 -5.56 43.09 -11.22
C SER A 153 -5.52 44.37 -10.34
N ARG A 154 -5.61 44.21 -9.03
CA ARG A 154 -5.45 45.28 -8.03
C ARG A 154 -3.99 45.57 -7.67
N GLY A 155 -3.05 44.78 -8.21
CA GLY A 155 -1.62 45.00 -7.98
C GLY A 155 -1.01 44.14 -6.88
N TRP A 156 -1.71 43.10 -6.39
CA TRP A 156 -1.09 42.12 -5.49
C TRP A 156 0.04 41.40 -6.19
N HIS A 157 1.21 41.34 -5.57
CA HIS A 157 2.37 40.59 -6.07
C HIS A 157 2.28 39.11 -5.64
N ILE A 158 1.40 38.36 -6.30
CA ILE A 158 1.21 36.95 -6.02
C ILE A 158 2.32 36.16 -6.73
N VAL A 159 3.11 35.37 -5.97
CA VAL A 159 4.24 34.58 -6.48
C VAL A 159 4.02 33.08 -6.37
N GLY A 160 2.90 32.65 -5.82
CA GLY A 160 2.49 31.24 -5.74
C GLY A 160 1.13 31.07 -5.07
N VAL A 161 0.55 29.91 -5.28
CA VAL A 161 -0.74 29.51 -4.67
C VAL A 161 -0.58 28.13 -4.04
N ILE A 162 -1.19 27.92 -2.89
CA ILE A 162 -1.28 26.62 -2.21
C ILE A 162 -2.75 26.31 -1.97
N ALA A 163 -3.19 25.09 -2.30
CA ALA A 163 -4.58 24.66 -2.16
C ALA A 163 -4.69 23.39 -1.30
N GLN A 164 -5.73 23.31 -0.47
CA GLN A 164 -6.00 22.11 0.35
C GLN A 164 -6.58 20.95 -0.45
N GLN A 165 -7.30 21.25 -1.54
CA GLN A 165 -7.91 20.26 -2.44
C GLN A 165 -7.02 20.02 -3.66
N ASP A 166 -7.32 18.98 -4.43
CA ASP A 166 -6.69 18.64 -5.72
C ASP A 166 -7.21 19.54 -6.84
N ASP A 167 -6.93 20.85 -6.71
CA ASP A 167 -7.47 21.90 -7.58
C ASP A 167 -6.40 22.70 -8.35
N ALA A 168 -5.11 22.34 -8.23
CA ALA A 168 -4.03 23.16 -8.79
C ALA A 168 -4.18 23.41 -10.29
N VAL A 169 -4.48 22.38 -11.08
CA VAL A 169 -4.66 22.47 -12.53
C VAL A 169 -5.87 23.35 -12.87
N LEU A 170 -6.96 23.20 -12.12
CA LEU A 170 -8.19 23.94 -12.33
C LEU A 170 -8.03 25.44 -12.05
N ILE A 171 -7.36 25.76 -10.94
CA ILE A 171 -7.04 27.15 -10.57
C ILE A 171 -6.06 27.74 -11.57
N ARG A 172 -4.95 27.03 -11.87
CA ARG A 172 -3.89 27.54 -12.76
C ARG A 172 -4.40 27.92 -14.14
N ASN A 173 -5.28 27.10 -14.70
CA ASN A 173 -5.86 27.32 -16.04
C ASN A 173 -6.81 28.53 -16.09
N ARG A 174 -7.23 29.08 -14.96
CA ARG A 174 -8.20 30.16 -14.87
C ARG A 174 -7.62 31.51 -14.39
N ILE A 175 -6.41 31.47 -13.83
CA ILE A 175 -5.75 32.71 -13.37
C ILE A 175 -4.86 33.31 -14.47
N PRO A 176 -4.79 34.66 -14.60
CA PRO A 176 -4.02 35.33 -15.66
C PRO A 176 -2.53 35.45 -15.37
N ILE A 177 -2.08 35.02 -14.20
CA ILE A 177 -0.68 35.13 -13.74
C ILE A 177 0.01 33.78 -13.85
N ASP A 178 1.29 33.78 -14.22
CA ASP A 178 2.10 32.57 -14.35
C ASP A 178 2.88 32.30 -13.06
N VAL A 179 2.28 31.51 -12.18
CA VAL A 179 2.82 31.19 -10.85
C VAL A 179 2.66 29.70 -10.57
N PRO A 180 3.55 29.11 -9.73
CA PRO A 180 3.37 27.75 -9.24
C PRO A 180 2.12 27.63 -8.38
N VAL A 181 1.35 26.57 -8.60
CA VAL A 181 0.17 26.19 -7.80
C VAL A 181 0.40 24.80 -7.25
N VAL A 182 0.43 24.68 -5.93
CA VAL A 182 0.66 23.43 -5.20
C VAL A 182 -0.62 23.03 -4.49
N ASP A 183 -1.11 21.84 -4.76
CA ASP A 183 -2.34 21.29 -4.19
C ASP A 183 -2.10 20.31 -3.04
N GLU A 184 -3.19 19.84 -2.44
CA GLU A 184 -3.22 18.89 -1.32
C GLU A 184 -2.30 19.31 -0.15
N VAL A 185 -2.29 20.60 0.13
CA VAL A 185 -1.46 21.21 1.17
C VAL A 185 -2.18 21.14 2.53
N ASP A 186 -1.44 20.81 3.58
CA ASP A 186 -1.91 20.95 4.96
C ASP A 186 -1.70 22.37 5.46
N LEU A 187 -2.80 23.12 5.56
CA LEU A 187 -2.80 24.49 6.09
C LEU A 187 -2.87 24.55 7.62
N GLY A 188 -2.97 23.41 8.31
CA GLY A 188 -3.02 23.35 9.77
C GLY A 188 -1.81 24.00 10.43
N GLY A 189 -2.04 24.99 11.31
CA GLY A 189 -0.98 25.74 11.99
C GLY A 189 -0.14 26.63 11.08
N LEU A 190 -0.59 26.96 9.86
CA LEU A 190 0.04 27.96 9.00
C LEU A 190 -0.59 29.33 9.27
N GLU A 191 0.13 30.15 10.02
CA GLU A 191 -0.35 31.49 10.41
C GLU A 191 -0.34 32.49 9.23
N PRO A 192 -1.30 33.41 9.14
CA PRO A 192 -1.22 34.52 8.22
C PRO A 192 0.07 35.34 8.43
N GLY A 193 0.74 35.71 7.34
CA GLY A 193 2.02 36.39 7.36
C GLY A 193 3.25 35.50 7.53
N ALA A 194 3.09 34.18 7.77
CA ALA A 194 4.20 33.25 7.77
C ALA A 194 4.91 33.22 6.42
N LEU A 195 6.22 33.02 6.42
CA LEU A 195 6.99 32.91 5.19
C LEU A 195 6.77 31.51 4.59
N VAL A 196 6.42 31.46 3.31
CA VAL A 196 6.21 30.21 2.58
C VAL A 196 7.01 30.24 1.29
N ALA A 197 7.67 29.14 0.98
CA ALA A 197 8.32 28.92 -0.30
C ALA A 197 7.63 27.78 -1.05
N VAL A 198 7.40 27.97 -2.34
CA VAL A 198 6.79 26.97 -3.24
C VAL A 198 7.64 26.79 -4.47
N GLU A 199 7.79 25.56 -4.94
CA GLU A 199 8.42 25.26 -6.22
C GLU A 199 7.66 24.14 -6.93
N VAL A 200 7.34 24.38 -8.19
CA VAL A 200 6.78 23.39 -9.10
C VAL A 200 7.74 23.24 -10.28
N VAL A 201 8.16 22.02 -10.55
CA VAL A 201 9.08 21.72 -11.64
C VAL A 201 8.39 20.92 -12.73
N ALA A 202 8.80 21.18 -13.97
CA ALA A 202 8.38 20.36 -15.09
C ALA A 202 8.84 18.92 -14.86
N GLU A 203 8.04 17.98 -15.32
CA GLU A 203 8.31 16.57 -15.15
C GLU A 203 9.71 16.17 -15.67
N GLY A 204 10.40 15.33 -14.88
CA GLY A 204 11.79 14.93 -15.16
C GLY A 204 12.85 16.02 -14.90
N ARG A 205 12.47 17.15 -14.32
CA ARG A 205 13.39 18.20 -13.89
C ARG A 205 13.62 18.15 -12.39
N ALA A 206 14.84 18.44 -11.95
CA ALA A 206 15.16 18.63 -10.55
C ALA A 206 14.76 20.03 -10.08
N TYR A 207 14.43 20.17 -8.80
CA TYR A 207 14.27 21.49 -8.17
C TYR A 207 15.54 22.31 -8.33
N ARG A 208 15.37 23.62 -8.45
CA ARG A 208 16.49 24.56 -8.54
C ARG A 208 16.81 25.18 -7.19
N ALA A 209 15.80 25.73 -6.55
CA ALA A 209 15.95 26.44 -5.28
C ALA A 209 15.72 25.52 -4.07
N MET A 210 14.71 24.65 -4.11
CA MET A 210 14.40 23.76 -3.00
C MET A 210 15.39 22.60 -2.81
N ALA A 211 16.14 22.22 -3.85
CA ALA A 211 17.20 21.24 -3.74
C ALA A 211 18.54 21.81 -3.23
N ASP A 212 18.67 23.13 -3.20
CA ASP A 212 19.87 23.80 -2.69
C ASP A 212 19.64 24.26 -1.24
N PRO A 213 20.33 23.65 -0.25
CA PRO A 213 20.13 24.00 1.15
C PRO A 213 20.54 25.45 1.48
N ILE A 214 21.47 26.04 0.73
CA ILE A 214 21.88 27.43 0.93
C ILE A 214 20.80 28.36 0.41
N ALA A 215 20.31 28.11 -0.82
CA ALA A 215 19.25 28.91 -1.42
C ALA A 215 17.96 28.85 -0.60
N LEU A 216 17.57 27.65 -0.13
CA LEU A 216 16.39 27.46 0.70
C LEU A 216 16.54 28.15 2.07
N SER A 217 17.71 28.03 2.71
CA SER A 217 17.96 28.72 3.99
C SER A 217 17.88 30.22 3.85
N ALA A 218 18.46 30.78 2.78
CA ALA A 218 18.41 32.21 2.49
C ALA A 218 16.95 32.67 2.21
N ALA A 219 16.19 31.90 1.40
CA ALA A 219 14.82 32.20 1.04
C ALA A 219 13.86 32.20 2.25
N LEU A 220 14.11 31.32 3.21
CA LEU A 220 13.31 31.17 4.43
C LEU A 220 13.89 31.92 5.63
N HIS A 221 14.94 32.73 5.45
CA HIS A 221 15.64 33.51 6.49
C HIS A 221 16.11 32.65 7.68
N LEU A 222 16.62 31.44 7.42
CA LEU A 222 17.11 30.53 8.45
C LEU A 222 18.55 30.84 8.83
N GLY A 223 18.89 30.56 10.10
CA GLY A 223 20.25 30.74 10.60
C GLY A 223 21.26 29.76 9.97
N HIS A 224 22.52 30.18 9.89
CA HIS A 224 23.59 29.32 9.32
C HIS A 224 23.90 28.10 10.17
N ASP A 225 23.59 28.10 11.44
CA ASP A 225 23.64 26.94 12.34
C ASP A 225 22.64 25.83 11.94
N GLN A 226 21.56 26.21 11.24
CA GLN A 226 20.51 25.31 10.78
C GLN A 226 20.76 24.69 9.41
N ILE A 227 21.78 25.16 8.66
CA ILE A 227 22.01 24.79 7.27
C ILE A 227 22.23 23.26 7.07
N ARG A 228 22.84 22.60 8.06
CA ARG A 228 23.03 21.15 8.01
C ARG A 228 21.70 20.40 8.04
N HIS A 229 20.75 20.84 8.86
CA HIS A 229 19.43 20.27 8.97
C HIS A 229 18.56 20.57 7.74
N VAL A 230 18.77 21.74 7.14
CA VAL A 230 18.15 22.07 5.83
C VAL A 230 18.72 21.16 4.73
N ALA A 231 20.02 20.85 4.75
CA ALA A 231 20.62 19.94 3.78
C ALA A 231 20.10 18.49 3.90
N GLU A 232 19.77 18.04 5.09
CA GLU A 232 19.08 16.76 5.28
C GLU A 232 17.66 16.82 4.72
N PHE A 233 16.92 17.87 5.03
CA PHE A 233 15.57 18.08 4.53
C PHE A 233 15.52 18.20 2.99
N THR A 234 16.45 18.90 2.34
CA THR A 234 16.47 19.06 0.88
C THR A 234 16.73 17.73 0.14
N ARG A 235 17.44 16.79 0.76
CA ARG A 235 17.60 15.44 0.20
C ARG A 235 16.28 14.65 0.18
N GLU A 236 15.40 14.94 1.13
CA GLU A 236 14.07 14.31 1.23
C GLU A 236 13.10 14.81 0.15
N LEU A 237 13.35 16.00 -0.40
CA LEU A 237 12.45 16.65 -1.35
C LEU A 237 12.64 16.20 -2.79
N ALA A 238 13.70 15.49 -3.10
CA ALA A 238 14.19 15.29 -4.46
C ALA A 238 13.19 14.64 -5.45
N ASP A 239 12.10 14.03 -4.97
CA ASP A 239 11.21 13.19 -5.78
C ASP A 239 9.79 13.72 -5.97
N SER A 240 9.46 14.88 -5.45
CA SER A 240 8.15 15.47 -5.63
C SER A 240 8.11 16.44 -6.82
N PRO A 241 7.07 16.44 -7.68
CA PRO A 241 6.95 17.43 -8.78
C PRO A 241 6.63 18.84 -8.26
N ALA A 242 6.19 18.95 -7.03
CA ALA A 242 5.88 20.22 -6.37
C ALA A 242 6.15 20.17 -4.88
N ILE A 243 6.49 21.29 -4.32
CA ILE A 243 6.70 21.43 -2.89
C ILE A 243 6.24 22.79 -2.36
N ALA A 244 5.70 22.78 -1.14
CA ALA A 244 5.42 23.97 -0.36
C ALA A 244 6.02 23.79 1.04
N VAL A 245 6.80 24.75 1.52
CA VAL A 245 7.48 24.69 2.81
C VAL A 245 7.38 26.01 3.56
N THR A 246 7.46 25.93 4.89
CA THR A 246 7.50 27.09 5.79
C THR A 246 8.55 26.87 6.88
N PRO A 247 9.19 27.94 7.41
CA PRO A 247 10.00 27.81 8.61
C PRO A 247 9.17 27.26 9.77
N ARG A 248 9.77 26.43 10.61
CA ARG A 248 9.16 26.06 11.89
C ARG A 248 9.35 27.21 12.89
N THR A 249 8.25 27.68 13.45
CA THR A 249 8.25 28.65 14.53
C THR A 249 7.96 27.95 15.86
N GLY A 250 8.84 28.10 16.83
CA GLY A 250 8.70 27.58 18.19
C GLY A 250 9.69 26.46 18.57
N PRO A 251 9.82 26.17 19.88
CA PRO A 251 10.62 25.05 20.33
C PRO A 251 10.00 23.78 19.77
N HIS A 252 10.78 23.08 18.99
CA HIS A 252 10.37 21.81 18.42
C HIS A 252 10.56 20.71 19.44
N GLU A 253 9.51 20.38 20.17
CA GLU A 253 9.22 18.97 20.42
C GLU A 253 8.40 18.51 19.21
N PRO A 254 8.82 17.41 18.49
CA PRO A 254 7.80 16.62 17.85
C PRO A 254 6.81 16.37 18.98
N PRO A 255 5.50 16.38 18.78
CA PRO A 255 4.68 15.64 19.68
C PRO A 255 5.25 14.22 19.62
N ALA A 256 6.17 13.86 20.52
CA ALA A 256 6.09 12.60 21.14
C ALA A 256 4.67 12.65 21.65
N SER A 257 3.71 12.18 20.82
CA SER A 257 2.44 11.93 21.39
C SER A 257 2.74 10.82 22.34
N ASP A 258 2.89 11.16 23.64
CA ASP A 258 2.94 10.21 24.74
C ASP A 258 1.77 9.22 24.67
N ASP A 259 0.90 9.42 23.70
CA ASP A 259 -0.29 8.68 23.40
C ASP A 259 -0.12 7.58 22.36
N ASP A 260 0.88 7.62 21.45
CA ASP A 260 1.13 6.52 20.49
C ASP A 260 1.99 5.46 21.16
N TYR A 261 1.53 4.21 21.11
CA TYR A 261 2.22 3.09 21.74
C TYR A 261 1.98 1.76 21.03
N VAL A 262 2.87 0.82 21.31
CA VAL A 262 2.74 -0.59 20.95
C VAL A 262 2.99 -1.42 22.22
N ASP A 263 2.00 -2.17 22.66
CA ASP A 263 2.11 -3.09 23.79
C ASP A 263 2.44 -4.49 23.26
N CYS A 264 3.52 -5.07 23.79
CA CYS A 264 4.03 -6.38 23.37
C CYS A 264 4.19 -7.29 24.57
N THR A 265 3.90 -8.57 24.38
CA THR A 265 4.20 -9.61 25.36
C THR A 265 5.59 -10.16 25.07
N ILE A 266 6.54 -9.92 25.99
CA ILE A 266 7.90 -10.43 25.94
C ILE A 266 8.15 -11.18 27.25
N ASP A 267 8.61 -12.42 27.17
CA ASP A 267 8.85 -13.30 28.33
C ASP A 267 7.64 -13.39 29.31
N GLY A 268 6.42 -13.27 28.76
CA GLY A 268 5.17 -13.34 29.53
C GLY A 268 4.73 -12.03 30.20
N GLU A 269 5.50 -10.96 30.06
CA GLU A 269 5.15 -9.63 30.56
C GLU A 269 4.75 -8.69 29.41
N VAL A 270 3.77 -7.81 29.66
CA VAL A 270 3.36 -6.79 28.68
C VAL A 270 4.28 -5.57 28.85
N VAL A 271 5.07 -5.31 27.83
CA VAL A 271 5.99 -4.17 27.77
C VAL A 271 5.46 -3.15 26.76
N ARG A 272 5.40 -1.89 27.15
CA ARG A 272 5.00 -0.79 26.28
C ARG A 272 6.20 -0.15 25.60
N TYR A 273 6.13 -0.03 24.29
CA TYR A 273 7.13 0.63 23.46
C TYR A 273 6.57 1.88 22.79
N LEU A 274 7.39 2.89 22.65
CA LEU A 274 7.13 3.97 21.69
C LEU A 274 7.30 3.41 20.26
N PRO A 275 6.53 3.87 19.28
CA PRO A 275 6.58 3.36 17.90
C PRO A 275 8.00 3.28 17.32
N ALA A 276 8.82 4.33 17.53
CA ALA A 276 10.21 4.37 17.05
C ALA A 276 11.11 3.27 17.63
N GLN A 277 10.82 2.80 18.85
CA GLN A 277 11.56 1.71 19.52
C GLN A 277 11.03 0.35 19.05
N ALA A 278 9.69 0.26 18.92
CA ALA A 278 9.00 -0.97 18.58
C ALA A 278 9.43 -1.54 17.21
N TYR A 279 9.57 -0.69 16.19
CA TYR A 279 9.79 -1.13 14.81
C TYR A 279 11.07 -1.94 14.62
N GLY A 280 12.16 -1.60 15.31
CA GLY A 280 13.41 -2.33 15.24
C GLY A 280 13.39 -3.69 15.95
N ILE A 281 12.56 -3.82 17.00
CA ILE A 281 12.47 -5.02 17.84
C ILE A 281 11.45 -6.00 17.24
N LEU A 282 10.28 -5.50 16.90
CA LEU A 282 9.11 -6.32 16.57
C LEU A 282 9.22 -7.10 15.27
N ARG A 283 10.11 -6.71 14.35
CA ARG A 283 10.34 -7.50 13.14
C ARG A 283 10.91 -8.90 13.43
N PHE A 284 11.51 -9.10 14.60
CA PHE A 284 12.11 -10.37 15.01
C PHE A 284 11.26 -11.15 16.00
N GLU A 285 10.27 -10.51 16.61
CA GLU A 285 9.36 -11.16 17.55
C GLU A 285 8.36 -12.07 16.81
N PRO A 286 8.01 -13.24 17.37
CA PRO A 286 7.05 -14.15 16.73
C PRO A 286 5.67 -13.50 16.57
N PRO A 287 4.85 -13.98 15.60
CA PRO A 287 3.47 -13.54 15.48
C PRO A 287 2.69 -13.70 16.79
N GLY A 288 1.83 -12.73 17.10
CA GLY A 288 1.07 -12.69 18.35
C GLY A 288 1.78 -12.02 19.53
N SER A 289 3.03 -11.59 19.36
CA SER A 289 3.74 -10.84 20.42
C SER A 289 3.15 -9.45 20.64
N VAL A 290 2.63 -8.80 19.61
CA VAL A 290 1.95 -7.51 19.71
C VAL A 290 0.50 -7.74 20.12
N VAL A 291 0.06 -7.14 21.23
CA VAL A 291 -1.27 -7.35 21.81
C VAL A 291 -2.18 -6.11 21.75
N ARG A 292 -1.59 -4.94 21.66
CA ARG A 292 -2.34 -3.68 21.54
C ARG A 292 -1.53 -2.61 20.82
N VAL A 293 -2.20 -1.83 19.97
CA VAL A 293 -1.57 -0.77 19.19
C VAL A 293 -2.41 0.49 19.26
N ARG A 294 -1.77 1.62 19.51
CA ARG A 294 -2.31 2.96 19.32
C ARG A 294 -1.38 3.77 18.45
N LEU A 295 -1.85 4.12 17.26
CA LEU A 295 -1.11 4.92 16.28
C LEU A 295 -2.09 5.90 15.63
N ARG A 296 -2.00 7.19 15.97
CA ARG A 296 -2.91 8.22 15.46
C ARG A 296 -2.82 8.40 13.94
N ALA A 297 -1.68 8.07 13.36
CA ALA A 297 -1.50 8.09 11.90
C ALA A 297 -2.31 6.99 11.18
N ILE A 298 -2.88 6.04 11.91
CA ILE A 298 -3.65 4.91 11.38
C ILE A 298 -5.07 4.99 11.93
N PRO A 299 -6.09 5.31 11.10
CA PRO A 299 -7.46 5.57 11.57
C PRO A 299 -8.03 4.45 12.45
N VAL A 300 -7.82 3.18 12.09
CA VAL A 300 -8.32 2.04 12.87
C VAL A 300 -7.66 1.91 14.25
N ALA A 301 -6.46 2.45 14.42
CA ALA A 301 -5.68 2.38 15.66
C ALA A 301 -5.59 3.73 16.40
N GLU A 302 -6.29 4.77 15.96
CA GLU A 302 -6.23 6.13 16.54
C GLU A 302 -6.57 6.15 18.03
N HIS A 303 -7.53 5.34 18.45
CA HIS A 303 -7.98 5.27 19.86
C HIS A 303 -7.41 4.07 20.63
N GLY A 304 -6.54 3.28 19.98
CA GLY A 304 -5.98 2.06 20.54
C GLY A 304 -6.88 0.86 20.36
N ILE A 305 -6.36 -0.18 19.71
CA ILE A 305 -7.06 -1.45 19.46
C ILE A 305 -6.26 -2.63 19.99
N ALA A 306 -6.98 -3.67 20.43
CA ALA A 306 -6.40 -4.98 20.65
C ALA A 306 -6.14 -5.65 19.29
N VAL A 307 -5.02 -6.32 19.17
CA VAL A 307 -4.63 -7.03 17.95
C VAL A 307 -4.19 -8.46 18.28
N ASP A 308 -4.45 -9.38 17.37
CA ASP A 308 -3.94 -10.74 17.42
C ASP A 308 -2.52 -10.82 16.85
N ASP A 309 -2.20 -9.93 15.91
CA ASP A 309 -0.84 -9.73 15.41
C ASP A 309 -0.68 -8.34 14.78
N ALA A 310 0.53 -7.85 14.80
CA ALA A 310 0.93 -6.67 14.06
C ALA A 310 2.31 -6.87 13.43
N PHE A 311 2.45 -6.48 12.18
CA PHE A 311 3.72 -6.53 11.46
C PHE A 311 4.16 -5.15 11.03
N PHE A 312 5.42 -4.84 11.29
CA PHE A 312 6.04 -3.56 11.01
C PHE A 312 7.20 -3.74 10.05
N THR A 313 7.20 -3.01 8.94
CA THR A 313 8.34 -2.96 8.01
C THR A 313 8.86 -1.54 7.97
N ASP A 314 10.09 -1.33 8.42
CA ASP A 314 10.80 -0.08 8.24
C ASP A 314 11.33 -0.02 6.80
N LEU A 315 10.81 0.93 6.02
CA LEU A 315 11.21 1.12 4.63
C LEU A 315 12.67 1.57 4.48
N SER A 316 13.27 2.15 5.53
CA SER A 316 14.68 2.51 5.53
C SER A 316 15.60 1.28 5.49
N SER A 317 15.13 0.12 5.94
CA SER A 317 15.87 -1.15 5.85
C SER A 317 15.96 -1.70 4.43
N ILE A 318 15.08 -1.26 3.54
CA ILE A 318 15.08 -1.63 2.11
C ILE A 318 16.29 -1.00 1.39
N ASP A 319 16.97 -0.07 2.05
CA ASP A 319 18.05 0.69 1.47
C ASP A 319 19.42 0.06 1.63
N ASN A 320 19.91 -0.46 0.53
CA ASN A 320 21.36 -0.54 0.28
C ASN A 320 21.70 -0.07 -1.15
N GLY A 321 20.82 0.68 -1.79
CA GLY A 321 20.91 0.95 -3.22
C GLY A 321 21.37 2.35 -3.62
N ALA A 322 21.82 2.45 -4.86
CA ALA A 322 22.22 3.70 -5.50
C ALA A 322 21.03 4.67 -5.68
N TRP A 323 19.79 4.19 -5.63
CA TRP A 323 18.58 4.99 -5.83
C TRP A 323 18.35 6.01 -4.72
N LEU A 324 18.58 5.67 -3.44
CA LEU A 324 18.46 6.62 -2.33
C LEU A 324 19.50 7.72 -2.39
N ARG A 325 20.71 7.38 -2.81
CA ARG A 325 21.77 8.38 -2.99
C ARG A 325 21.44 9.43 -4.05
N ARG A 326 20.52 9.11 -4.97
CA ARG A 326 20.04 10.01 -6.03
C ARG A 326 18.69 10.67 -5.69
N GLY A 327 18.14 10.40 -4.51
CA GLY A 327 16.83 10.89 -4.13
C GLY A 327 15.69 10.37 -5.02
N VAL A 328 15.83 9.14 -5.54
CA VAL A 328 14.87 8.56 -6.49
C VAL A 328 13.69 7.90 -5.79
N ALA A 329 13.87 7.53 -4.53
CA ALA A 329 12.85 6.90 -3.72
C ALA A 329 12.87 7.47 -2.29
N ASP A 330 11.71 7.75 -1.72
CA ASP A 330 11.59 8.08 -0.31
C ASP A 330 11.28 6.81 0.50
N ALA A 331 12.34 6.22 1.04
CA ALA A 331 12.24 5.03 1.88
C ALA A 331 11.94 5.34 3.35
N ARG A 332 11.56 6.58 3.69
CA ARG A 332 11.22 6.91 5.08
C ARG A 332 9.78 6.57 5.37
N GLY A 333 9.56 5.81 6.40
CA GLY A 333 8.25 5.41 6.84
C GLY A 333 8.22 3.94 7.23
N THR A 334 7.17 3.57 7.92
CA THR A 334 6.89 2.20 8.29
C THR A 334 5.60 1.78 7.64
N VAL A 335 5.59 0.62 7.03
CA VAL A 335 4.34 -0.06 6.68
C VAL A 335 3.91 -0.88 7.87
N VAL A 336 2.66 -0.71 8.27
CA VAL A 336 2.06 -1.40 9.40
C VAL A 336 0.87 -2.19 8.92
N ALA A 337 0.83 -3.47 9.24
CA ALA A 337 -0.32 -4.34 9.06
C ALA A 337 -0.85 -4.78 10.42
N LEU A 338 -2.15 -4.63 10.65
CA LEU A 338 -2.83 -4.90 11.91
C LEU A 338 -3.93 -5.93 11.71
N LEU A 339 -3.85 -7.05 12.43
CA LEU A 339 -4.90 -8.04 12.54
C LEU A 339 -5.66 -7.77 13.84
N ALA A 340 -6.82 -7.12 13.76
CA ALA A 340 -7.62 -6.80 14.94
C ALA A 340 -8.12 -8.07 15.65
N ALA A 341 -8.09 -8.08 17.00
CA ALA A 341 -8.57 -9.18 17.81
C ALA A 341 -10.12 -9.28 17.76
N ASP A 342 -10.78 -8.12 17.83
CA ASP A 342 -12.23 -8.04 17.84
C ASP A 342 -12.76 -7.75 16.43
N HIS A 343 -13.42 -8.74 15.83
CA HIS A 343 -14.21 -8.55 14.62
C HIS A 343 -15.35 -9.56 14.61
N GLU A 344 -16.54 -9.05 14.69
CA GLU A 344 -17.77 -9.80 14.44
C GLU A 344 -18.19 -9.56 12.98
N SER A 345 -18.31 -10.62 12.20
CA SER A 345 -18.90 -10.58 10.87
C SER A 345 -19.78 -11.81 10.68
N ASP A 346 -21.07 -11.59 10.63
CA ASP A 346 -22.01 -12.63 10.19
C ASP A 346 -22.08 -12.64 8.65
N ALA A 347 -20.97 -13.01 8.04
CA ALA A 347 -20.83 -13.06 6.59
C ALA A 347 -21.78 -14.08 5.97
N ALA A 348 -22.04 -15.20 6.66
CA ALA A 348 -22.93 -16.25 6.19
C ALA A 348 -24.38 -15.73 6.12
N ALA A 349 -24.91 -15.13 7.19
CA ALA A 349 -26.25 -14.56 7.18
C ALA A 349 -26.40 -13.45 6.12
N THR A 350 -25.39 -12.59 5.97
CA THR A 350 -25.42 -11.54 4.94
C THR A 350 -25.42 -12.13 3.52
N LEU A 351 -24.61 -13.16 3.23
CA LEU A 351 -24.62 -13.83 1.93
C LEU A 351 -25.93 -14.58 1.69
N GLN A 352 -26.48 -15.23 2.70
CA GLN A 352 -27.80 -15.86 2.60
C GLN A 352 -28.89 -14.83 2.25
N GLU A 353 -28.88 -13.65 2.89
CA GLU A 353 -29.80 -12.55 2.55
C GLU A 353 -29.62 -12.08 1.09
N LEU A 354 -28.38 -11.89 0.66
CA LEU A 354 -28.06 -11.36 -0.68
C LEU A 354 -28.34 -12.35 -1.81
N THR A 355 -28.22 -13.66 -1.55
CA THR A 355 -28.32 -14.70 -2.59
C THR A 355 -29.65 -15.47 -2.52
N GLY A 356 -30.35 -15.43 -1.39
CA GLY A 356 -31.53 -16.24 -1.11
C GLY A 356 -31.24 -17.72 -0.91
N ARG A 357 -29.98 -18.12 -0.66
CA ARG A 357 -29.52 -19.49 -0.51
C ARG A 357 -28.92 -19.77 0.85
N PRO A 358 -29.05 -21.00 1.37
CA PRO A 358 -28.37 -21.38 2.60
C PRO A 358 -26.87 -21.07 2.50
N ALA A 359 -26.36 -20.40 3.53
CA ALA A 359 -24.93 -20.08 3.64
C ALA A 359 -24.46 -20.35 5.06
N ARG A 360 -23.30 -20.98 5.22
CA ARG A 360 -22.74 -21.26 6.54
C ARG A 360 -21.21 -21.15 6.56
N THR A 361 -20.69 -20.72 7.68
CA THR A 361 -19.25 -20.77 7.98
C THR A 361 -18.91 -22.16 8.50
N ILE A 362 -17.99 -22.86 7.83
CA ILE A 362 -17.66 -24.26 8.15
C ILE A 362 -16.23 -24.47 8.64
N ALA A 363 -15.34 -23.50 8.41
CA ALA A 363 -13.93 -23.60 8.75
C ALA A 363 -13.31 -22.21 9.00
N THR A 364 -12.10 -22.21 9.50
CA THR A 364 -11.21 -21.06 9.42
C THR A 364 -10.53 -21.00 8.04
N GLU A 365 -10.04 -19.81 7.65
CA GLU A 365 -9.33 -19.62 6.38
C GLU A 365 -8.08 -20.51 6.28
N PRO A 366 -7.21 -20.62 7.32
CA PRO A 366 -6.07 -21.53 7.31
C PRO A 366 -6.45 -23.01 7.12
N GLU A 367 -7.49 -23.49 7.80
CA GLU A 367 -7.95 -24.88 7.66
C GLU A 367 -8.41 -25.17 6.23
N ALA A 368 -9.17 -24.24 5.65
CA ALA A 368 -9.62 -24.36 4.27
C ALA A 368 -8.44 -24.32 3.30
N ALA A 369 -7.49 -23.37 3.47
CA ALA A 369 -6.29 -23.26 2.65
C ALA A 369 -5.46 -24.55 2.68
N ALA A 370 -5.22 -25.11 3.88
CA ALA A 370 -4.49 -26.35 4.04
C ALA A 370 -5.20 -27.54 3.35
N ARG A 371 -6.52 -27.61 3.47
CA ARG A 371 -7.32 -28.66 2.82
C ARG A 371 -7.24 -28.57 1.30
N GLY A 372 -7.39 -27.36 0.74
CA GLY A 372 -7.30 -27.14 -0.70
C GLY A 372 -5.89 -27.34 -1.26
N ALA A 373 -4.87 -26.80 -0.59
CA ALA A 373 -3.48 -27.05 -0.96
C ALA A 373 -3.10 -28.54 -0.88
N GLY A 374 -3.72 -29.30 0.05
CA GLY A 374 -3.56 -30.73 0.22
C GLY A 374 -4.02 -31.56 -1.00
N THR A 375 -4.80 -30.99 -1.93
CA THR A 375 -5.16 -31.63 -3.20
C THR A 375 -4.03 -31.63 -4.23
N THR A 376 -2.89 -30.98 -3.91
CA THR A 376 -1.71 -30.92 -4.77
C THR A 376 -1.10 -32.30 -4.95
N PRO A 377 -0.98 -32.82 -6.18
CA PRO A 377 -0.39 -34.15 -6.43
C PRO A 377 1.07 -34.20 -5.96
N GLY A 378 1.40 -35.23 -5.18
CA GLY A 378 2.76 -35.45 -4.71
C GLY A 378 3.22 -34.48 -3.61
N LEU A 379 2.31 -33.83 -2.89
CA LEU A 379 2.63 -33.03 -1.73
C LEU A 379 3.39 -33.88 -0.68
N PRO A 380 4.63 -33.49 -0.27
CA PRO A 380 5.40 -34.25 0.68
C PRO A 380 4.72 -34.32 2.06
N PRO A 381 4.74 -35.49 2.75
CA PRO A 381 4.31 -35.55 4.15
C PRO A 381 5.15 -34.62 5.02
N GLY A 382 4.53 -33.98 6.04
CA GLY A 382 5.22 -33.03 6.92
C GLY A 382 5.48 -31.67 6.26
N SER A 383 4.80 -31.36 5.15
CA SER A 383 4.80 -30.02 4.57
C SER A 383 4.02 -29.04 5.43
N ILE A 384 4.47 -27.79 5.48
CA ILE A 384 3.68 -26.65 5.96
C ILE A 384 3.05 -25.96 4.76
N VAL A 385 1.75 -25.76 4.80
CA VAL A 385 1.04 -24.90 3.84
C VAL A 385 1.15 -23.45 4.32
N CYS A 386 1.58 -22.57 3.43
CA CYS A 386 1.68 -21.14 3.66
C CYS A 386 0.74 -20.43 2.69
N ASP A 387 -0.44 -20.04 3.16
CA ASP A 387 -1.34 -19.22 2.38
C ASP A 387 -0.90 -17.75 2.45
N VAL A 388 -0.61 -17.15 1.31
CA VAL A 388 -0.20 -15.76 1.17
C VAL A 388 -1.31 -14.98 0.51
N GLY A 389 -2.15 -14.40 1.34
CA GLY A 389 -3.29 -13.58 0.93
C GLY A 389 -2.92 -12.12 0.60
N GLY A 390 -3.94 -11.27 0.64
CA GLY A 390 -3.76 -9.81 0.59
C GLY A 390 -3.30 -9.25 1.94
N GLY A 391 -3.96 -9.65 3.03
CA GLY A 391 -3.76 -9.12 4.38
C GLY A 391 -2.97 -10.04 5.30
N THR A 392 -3.22 -11.35 5.28
CA THR A 392 -2.62 -12.37 6.16
C THR A 392 -1.65 -13.28 5.44
N ILE A 393 -0.74 -13.83 6.24
CA ILE A 393 0.08 -15.00 5.94
C ILE A 393 -0.33 -16.07 6.95
N ASP A 394 -0.84 -17.21 6.46
CA ASP A 394 -1.34 -18.29 7.29
C ASP A 394 -0.48 -19.53 7.08
N LEU A 395 0.27 -19.94 8.10
CA LEU A 395 1.07 -21.16 8.08
C LEU A 395 0.33 -22.28 8.81
N VAL A 396 0.11 -23.38 8.13
CA VAL A 396 -0.57 -24.55 8.68
C VAL A 396 0.35 -25.75 8.62
N GLY A 397 0.84 -26.17 9.78
CA GLY A 397 1.56 -27.42 9.98
C GLY A 397 0.67 -28.51 10.60
N ALA A 398 1.24 -29.65 10.95
CA ALA A 398 0.50 -30.77 11.56
C ALA A 398 -0.03 -30.41 12.95
N ASP A 399 0.78 -29.72 13.75
CA ASP A 399 0.51 -29.49 15.18
C ASP A 399 0.22 -28.02 15.50
N ARG A 400 0.39 -27.12 14.55
CA ARG A 400 0.29 -25.68 14.79
C ARG A 400 -0.19 -24.91 13.57
N THR A 401 -1.04 -23.94 13.83
CA THR A 401 -1.45 -22.92 12.86
C THR A 401 -0.95 -21.55 13.35
N VAL A 402 -0.37 -20.77 12.45
CA VAL A 402 0.14 -19.41 12.71
C VAL A 402 -0.52 -18.46 11.73
N ILE A 403 -1.17 -17.44 12.22
CA ILE A 403 -1.79 -16.39 11.42
C ILE A 403 -1.03 -15.09 11.70
N ALA A 404 -0.46 -14.50 10.68
CA ALA A 404 0.31 -13.27 10.79
C ALA A 404 -0.29 -12.15 9.93
N ALA A 405 -0.32 -10.94 10.47
CA ALA A 405 -0.64 -9.73 9.72
C ALA A 405 0.47 -9.41 8.73
N GLY A 406 0.13 -8.87 7.56
CA GLY A 406 1.11 -8.33 6.62
C GLY A 406 1.51 -9.29 5.51
N ALA A 407 0.76 -9.25 4.42
CA ALA A 407 0.95 -10.04 3.20
C ALA A 407 1.03 -9.15 1.94
N GLY A 408 0.30 -9.47 0.89
CA GLY A 408 0.40 -8.78 -0.40
C GLY A 408 0.14 -7.27 -0.36
N GLU A 409 -0.71 -6.78 0.55
CA GLU A 409 -0.99 -5.35 0.73
C GLU A 409 0.18 -4.59 1.36
N THR A 410 1.02 -5.26 2.15
CA THR A 410 2.24 -4.66 2.69
C THR A 410 3.19 -4.28 1.55
N ILE A 411 3.34 -5.14 0.53
CA ILE A 411 4.11 -4.83 -0.68
C ILE A 411 3.50 -3.64 -1.41
N THR A 412 2.17 -3.62 -1.60
CA THR A 412 1.48 -2.51 -2.28
C THR A 412 1.70 -1.19 -1.57
N SER A 413 1.56 -1.18 -0.24
CA SER A 413 1.76 0.01 0.59
C SER A 413 3.21 0.49 0.56
N ALA A 414 4.17 -0.44 0.60
CA ALA A 414 5.59 -0.13 0.49
C ALA A 414 5.92 0.50 -0.88
N VAL A 415 5.46 -0.11 -1.97
CA VAL A 415 5.65 0.40 -3.35
C VAL A 415 5.00 1.78 -3.52
N ALA A 416 3.76 1.94 -3.06
CA ALA A 416 3.06 3.22 -3.13
C ALA A 416 3.81 4.32 -2.38
N ARG A 417 4.31 4.01 -1.18
CA ARG A 417 5.06 4.96 -0.34
C ARG A 417 6.43 5.30 -0.95
N VAL A 418 7.19 4.28 -1.36
CA VAL A 418 8.55 4.45 -1.88
C VAL A 418 8.58 5.20 -3.21
N LEU A 419 7.61 4.94 -4.09
CA LEU A 419 7.52 5.59 -5.41
C LEU A 419 6.64 6.86 -5.42
N GLY A 420 5.88 7.12 -4.34
CA GLY A 420 4.93 8.23 -4.30
C GLY A 420 3.79 8.09 -5.33
N ILE A 421 3.33 6.86 -5.60
CA ILE A 421 2.30 6.57 -6.60
C ILE A 421 1.00 6.06 -5.96
N PRO A 422 -0.15 6.21 -6.64
CA PRO A 422 -1.43 5.69 -6.14
C PRO A 422 -1.40 4.18 -5.89
N ARG A 423 -2.12 3.71 -4.85
CA ARG A 423 -2.19 2.28 -4.50
C ARG A 423 -2.60 1.37 -5.66
N ALA A 424 -3.55 1.80 -6.50
CA ALA A 424 -3.98 1.02 -7.66
C ALA A 424 -2.85 0.79 -8.68
N LEU A 425 -2.00 1.81 -8.88
CA LEU A 425 -0.82 1.70 -9.73
C LEU A 425 0.27 0.86 -9.05
N ALA A 426 0.51 1.06 -7.75
CA ALA A 426 1.43 0.27 -6.95
C ALA A 426 1.08 -1.24 -6.98
N GLU A 427 -0.22 -1.57 -6.86
CA GLU A 427 -0.72 -2.94 -6.97
C GLU A 427 -0.39 -3.59 -8.32
N ARG A 428 -0.44 -2.81 -9.39
CA ARG A 428 -0.08 -3.28 -10.73
C ARG A 428 1.43 -3.46 -10.86
N VAL A 429 2.22 -2.43 -10.55
CA VAL A 429 3.67 -2.43 -10.81
C VAL A 429 4.43 -3.42 -9.93
N LYS A 430 3.90 -3.79 -8.75
CA LYS A 430 4.53 -4.80 -7.90
C LYS A 430 4.57 -6.21 -8.53
N ARG A 431 3.67 -6.48 -9.50
CA ARG A 431 3.48 -7.82 -10.09
C ARG A 431 3.98 -7.95 -11.52
N THR A 432 4.12 -6.83 -12.23
CA THR A 432 4.42 -6.85 -13.66
C THR A 432 5.81 -6.32 -13.93
N PRO A 433 6.58 -6.97 -14.83
CA PRO A 433 7.82 -6.40 -15.34
C PRO A 433 7.58 -5.03 -15.94
N ALA A 434 8.54 -4.14 -15.75
CA ALA A 434 8.52 -2.80 -16.30
C ALA A 434 9.43 -2.66 -17.52
N VAL A 435 9.17 -1.64 -18.32
CA VAL A 435 10.03 -1.24 -19.43
C VAL A 435 10.30 0.26 -19.35
N ARG A 436 11.53 0.68 -19.61
CA ARG A 436 11.87 2.10 -19.77
C ARG A 436 11.80 2.47 -21.24
N VAL A 437 10.91 3.38 -21.58
CA VAL A 437 10.72 3.83 -22.97
C VAL A 437 11.84 4.80 -23.34
N GLU A 438 12.63 4.47 -24.37
CA GLU A 438 13.73 5.31 -24.87
C GLU A 438 13.21 6.25 -25.98
N SER A 439 12.41 5.70 -26.87
CA SER A 439 11.82 6.41 -28.00
C SER A 439 10.47 5.79 -28.35
N PRO A 440 9.69 6.35 -29.29
CA PRO A 440 8.35 5.81 -29.59
C PRO A 440 8.30 4.32 -29.90
N HIS A 441 9.37 3.77 -30.46
CA HIS A 441 9.43 2.35 -30.84
C HIS A 441 10.48 1.53 -30.09
N VAL A 442 11.19 2.11 -29.12
CA VAL A 442 12.28 1.42 -28.41
C VAL A 442 12.09 1.53 -26.93
N ALA A 443 12.20 0.40 -26.24
CA ALA A 443 12.20 0.33 -24.78
C ALA A 443 13.30 -0.60 -24.27
N HIS A 444 13.68 -0.41 -22.99
CA HIS A 444 14.60 -1.26 -22.24
C HIS A 444 13.80 -2.10 -21.25
N GLU A 445 14.00 -3.40 -21.26
CA GLU A 445 13.45 -4.34 -20.27
C GLU A 445 14.32 -4.38 -19.00
N GLU A 446 13.78 -5.01 -17.96
CA GLU A 446 14.45 -5.14 -16.64
C GLU A 446 15.72 -6.02 -16.67
N ASP A 447 15.94 -6.77 -17.71
CA ASP A 447 17.15 -7.56 -17.96
C ASP A 447 18.21 -6.81 -18.82
N GLY A 448 17.95 -5.55 -19.12
CA GLY A 448 18.82 -4.68 -19.91
C GLY A 448 18.66 -4.83 -21.43
N ARG A 449 17.77 -5.71 -21.92
CA ARG A 449 17.54 -5.86 -23.37
C ARG A 449 16.77 -4.67 -23.93
N ARG A 450 17.21 -4.21 -25.10
CA ARG A 450 16.42 -3.29 -25.94
C ARG A 450 15.42 -4.07 -26.75
N VAL A 451 14.16 -3.65 -26.72
CA VAL A 451 13.07 -4.26 -27.47
C VAL A 451 12.39 -3.22 -28.34
N PHE A 452 11.92 -3.66 -29.51
CA PHE A 452 11.07 -2.85 -30.36
C PHE A 452 9.60 -3.00 -29.92
N LEU A 453 8.90 -1.88 -29.91
CA LEU A 453 7.47 -1.84 -29.60
C LEU A 453 6.70 -1.89 -30.93
N ASP A 454 5.81 -2.86 -31.07
CA ASP A 454 4.94 -3.00 -32.24
C ASP A 454 4.00 -1.81 -32.42
N VAL A 455 3.55 -1.24 -31.29
CA VAL A 455 2.74 -0.03 -31.23
C VAL A 455 3.60 1.09 -30.65
N PRO A 456 3.62 2.28 -31.28
CA PRO A 456 4.39 3.40 -30.76
C PRO A 456 3.96 3.74 -29.34
N ALA A 457 4.94 3.95 -28.45
CA ALA A 457 4.68 4.44 -27.12
C ALA A 457 4.07 5.86 -27.17
N PRO A 458 3.11 6.17 -26.31
CA PRO A 458 2.57 7.52 -26.21
C PRO A 458 3.66 8.51 -25.79
N ALA A 459 3.51 9.77 -26.16
CA ALA A 459 4.54 10.80 -25.95
C ALA A 459 4.90 11.00 -24.47
N ASP A 460 3.92 10.83 -23.59
CA ASP A 460 4.09 10.92 -22.13
C ASP A 460 4.82 9.72 -21.52
N ALA A 461 4.97 8.62 -22.23
CA ALA A 461 5.74 7.46 -21.79
C ALA A 461 7.24 7.59 -22.13
N ILE A 462 7.63 8.45 -23.06
CA ILE A 462 9.02 8.59 -23.52
C ILE A 462 9.90 9.12 -22.37
N GLY A 463 11.01 8.44 -22.13
CA GLY A 463 11.93 8.74 -21.02
C GLY A 463 11.49 8.21 -19.67
N ARG A 464 10.36 7.51 -19.59
CA ARG A 464 9.79 7.00 -18.33
C ARG A 464 9.82 5.48 -18.24
N LEU A 465 9.80 5.04 -16.99
CA LEU A 465 9.55 3.65 -16.63
C LEU A 465 8.05 3.39 -16.65
N CYS A 466 7.62 2.39 -17.41
CA CYS A 466 6.22 2.08 -17.66
C CYS A 466 5.91 0.62 -17.32
N THR A 467 4.69 0.37 -16.88
CA THR A 467 4.12 -0.97 -16.80
C THR A 467 3.17 -1.22 -17.97
N ARG A 468 3.00 -2.48 -18.37
CA ARG A 468 2.03 -2.86 -19.40
C ARG A 468 0.62 -2.89 -18.79
N GLY A 469 -0.29 -2.15 -19.36
CA GLY A 469 -1.72 -2.14 -19.02
C GLY A 469 -2.58 -2.66 -20.17
N SER A 470 -3.88 -2.83 -19.94
CA SER A 470 -4.84 -3.25 -20.98
C SER A 470 -4.96 -2.24 -22.14
N ALA A 471 -4.74 -0.96 -21.84
CA ALA A 471 -4.79 0.13 -22.81
C ALA A 471 -3.42 0.57 -23.34
N GLY A 472 -2.34 -0.16 -23.04
CA GLY A 472 -0.98 0.18 -23.45
C GLY A 472 0.00 0.40 -22.28
N LEU A 473 1.02 1.21 -22.51
CA LEU A 473 2.03 1.53 -21.50
C LEU A 473 1.52 2.59 -20.52
N VAL A 474 1.67 2.33 -19.23
CA VAL A 474 1.29 3.23 -18.14
C VAL A 474 2.56 3.69 -17.42
N PRO A 475 2.94 4.98 -17.51
CA PRO A 475 4.11 5.53 -16.84
C PRO A 475 3.91 5.54 -15.31
N PHE A 476 5.00 5.27 -14.55
CA PHE A 476 4.95 5.33 -13.08
C PHE A 476 6.23 5.90 -12.43
N SER A 477 7.33 6.04 -13.17
CA SER A 477 8.53 6.72 -12.67
C SER A 477 9.32 7.34 -13.83
N SER A 478 9.85 8.55 -13.61
CA SER A 478 10.75 9.20 -14.56
C SER A 478 12.25 9.03 -14.19
N ARG A 479 12.53 8.49 -13.00
CA ARG A 479 13.86 8.53 -12.38
C ARG A 479 14.55 7.18 -12.28
N LEU A 480 13.80 6.08 -12.26
CA LEU A 480 14.34 4.73 -12.18
C LEU A 480 14.65 4.15 -13.56
N ALA A 481 15.76 3.45 -13.66
CA ALA A 481 15.99 2.50 -14.75
C ALA A 481 15.17 1.21 -14.51
N ALA A 482 14.96 0.40 -15.54
CA ALA A 482 14.14 -0.80 -15.42
C ALA A 482 14.77 -1.84 -14.48
N GLU A 483 16.09 -2.03 -14.55
CA GLU A 483 16.86 -2.92 -13.68
C GLU A 483 16.92 -2.41 -12.23
N GLU A 484 16.93 -1.10 -12.03
CA GLU A 484 16.88 -0.49 -10.69
C GLU A 484 15.53 -0.74 -10.03
N TRP A 485 14.44 -0.57 -10.78
CA TRP A 485 13.11 -0.90 -10.30
C TRP A 485 12.98 -2.37 -9.92
N ARG A 486 13.47 -3.27 -10.76
CA ARG A 486 13.47 -4.70 -10.43
C ARG A 486 14.19 -4.98 -9.12
N SER A 487 15.38 -4.41 -8.92
CA SER A 487 16.15 -4.57 -7.69
C SER A 487 15.41 -4.04 -6.47
N LEU A 488 14.81 -2.85 -6.58
CA LEU A 488 14.00 -2.24 -5.52
C LEU A 488 12.76 -3.08 -5.21
N ARG A 489 12.04 -3.54 -6.22
CA ARG A 489 10.85 -4.38 -6.06
C ARG A 489 11.17 -5.70 -5.37
N LEU A 490 12.28 -6.34 -5.73
CA LEU A 490 12.76 -7.55 -5.07
C LEU A 490 13.10 -7.30 -3.60
N ALA A 491 13.81 -6.20 -3.30
CA ALA A 491 14.14 -5.83 -1.93
C ALA A 491 12.89 -5.54 -1.09
N ILE A 492 11.88 -4.88 -1.65
CA ILE A 492 10.59 -4.67 -0.98
C ILE A 492 9.93 -6.02 -0.65
N LYS A 493 9.87 -6.97 -1.60
CA LYS A 493 9.29 -8.30 -1.36
C LYS A 493 10.05 -9.08 -0.30
N GLN A 494 11.39 -8.94 -0.29
CA GLN A 494 12.27 -9.56 0.69
C GLN A 494 12.01 -9.03 2.11
N GLU A 495 11.98 -7.71 2.29
CA GLU A 495 11.86 -7.07 3.60
C GLU A 495 10.42 -7.03 4.14
N THR A 496 9.44 -7.31 3.29
CA THR A 496 8.04 -7.40 3.69
C THR A 496 7.60 -8.87 3.87
N VAL A 497 6.99 -9.45 2.86
CA VAL A 497 6.32 -10.77 2.95
C VAL A 497 7.32 -11.89 3.23
N ALA A 498 8.49 -11.91 2.58
CA ALA A 498 9.45 -12.99 2.78
C ALA A 498 10.05 -12.97 4.19
N ALA A 499 10.37 -11.79 4.72
CA ALA A 499 10.82 -11.61 6.11
C ALA A 499 9.73 -12.01 7.11
N ASN A 500 8.46 -11.68 6.82
CA ASN A 500 7.34 -12.05 7.67
C ASN A 500 7.10 -13.57 7.68
N ILE A 501 7.21 -14.25 6.53
CA ILE A 501 7.18 -15.71 6.47
C ILE A 501 8.32 -16.32 7.29
N ALA A 502 9.54 -15.79 7.17
CA ALA A 502 10.67 -16.25 7.98
C ALA A 502 10.41 -16.05 9.47
N ARG A 503 9.81 -14.93 9.89
CA ARG A 503 9.34 -14.69 11.26
C ARG A 503 8.34 -15.75 11.72
N CYS A 504 7.36 -16.09 10.89
CA CYS A 504 6.38 -17.13 11.21
C CYS A 504 7.03 -18.50 11.35
N MET A 505 8.03 -18.82 10.52
CA MET A 505 8.74 -20.10 10.57
C MET A 505 9.50 -20.33 11.89
N THR A 506 9.89 -19.27 12.61
CA THR A 506 10.56 -19.41 13.92
C THR A 506 9.68 -20.02 15.00
N THR A 507 8.36 -20.05 14.79
CA THR A 507 7.41 -20.64 15.75
C THR A 507 7.30 -22.15 15.66
N PHE A 508 7.85 -22.79 14.63
CA PHE A 508 7.85 -24.24 14.46
C PHE A 508 9.13 -24.84 15.01
N ASP A 509 9.00 -25.81 15.90
CA ASP A 509 10.13 -26.44 16.60
C ASP A 509 11.01 -27.27 15.66
N GLN A 510 10.44 -27.79 14.58
CA GLN A 510 11.14 -28.61 13.60
C GLN A 510 10.98 -28.01 12.20
N PRO A 511 12.06 -27.97 11.39
CA PRO A 511 11.94 -27.54 10.01
C PRO A 511 11.06 -28.54 9.23
N PRO A 512 10.07 -28.03 8.44
CA PRO A 512 9.23 -28.90 7.62
C PRO A 512 10.02 -29.49 6.43
N THR A 513 9.52 -30.58 5.86
CA THR A 513 10.07 -31.15 4.61
C THR A 513 9.94 -30.13 3.47
N ALA A 514 8.80 -29.47 3.38
CA ALA A 514 8.54 -28.42 2.40
C ALA A 514 7.65 -27.31 2.97
N LEU A 515 7.85 -26.10 2.46
CA LEU A 515 6.93 -24.97 2.59
C LEU A 515 6.20 -24.81 1.26
N VAL A 516 4.88 -24.98 1.28
CA VAL A 516 4.05 -24.97 0.08
C VAL A 516 3.21 -23.72 0.05
N LEU A 517 3.57 -22.79 -0.83
CA LEU A 517 2.88 -21.52 -0.96
C LEU A 517 1.53 -21.69 -1.66
N ALA A 518 0.48 -21.19 -1.04
CA ALA A 518 -0.89 -21.10 -1.56
C ALA A 518 -1.33 -19.62 -1.63
N GLY A 519 -2.54 -19.39 -2.14
CA GLY A 519 -3.13 -18.06 -2.25
C GLY A 519 -2.63 -17.23 -3.43
N GLY A 520 -3.15 -16.01 -3.52
CA GLY A 520 -2.86 -15.09 -4.63
C GLY A 520 -1.41 -14.61 -4.68
N GLY A 521 -0.75 -14.50 -3.53
CA GLY A 521 0.65 -14.11 -3.42
C GLY A 521 1.60 -15.15 -3.99
N ALA A 522 1.24 -16.44 -3.93
CA ALA A 522 2.05 -17.53 -4.46
C ALA A 522 2.17 -17.54 -6.00
N LEU A 523 1.35 -16.77 -6.72
CA LEU A 523 1.48 -16.59 -8.18
C LEU A 523 2.67 -15.71 -8.58
N ASP A 524 3.23 -14.97 -7.65
CA ASP A 524 4.37 -14.09 -7.90
C ASP A 524 5.70 -14.87 -7.84
N ASP A 525 6.35 -15.04 -9.00
CA ASP A 525 7.63 -15.77 -9.10
C ASP A 525 8.76 -15.12 -8.30
N GLU A 526 8.74 -13.81 -8.21
CA GLU A 526 9.73 -13.07 -7.42
C GLU A 526 9.52 -13.26 -5.92
N LEU A 527 8.26 -13.38 -5.48
CA LEU A 527 7.96 -13.67 -4.08
C LEU A 527 8.38 -15.07 -3.70
N LEU A 528 8.10 -16.08 -4.54
CA LEU A 528 8.58 -17.45 -4.32
C LEU A 528 10.10 -17.49 -4.13
N ARG A 529 10.83 -16.78 -5.00
CA ARG A 529 12.29 -16.65 -4.91
C ARG A 529 12.74 -15.94 -3.63
N ALA A 530 12.08 -14.82 -3.27
CA ALA A 530 12.39 -14.05 -2.07
C ALA A 530 12.19 -14.89 -0.79
N VAL A 531 11.13 -15.69 -0.74
CA VAL A 531 10.88 -16.62 0.38
C VAL A 531 11.97 -17.69 0.46
N GLY A 532 12.35 -18.32 -0.67
CA GLY A 532 13.43 -19.28 -0.71
C GLY A 532 14.76 -18.71 -0.23
N GLU A 533 15.05 -17.44 -0.58
CA GLU A 533 16.25 -16.74 -0.15
C GLU A 533 16.22 -16.41 1.36
N SER A 534 15.08 -15.97 1.90
CA SER A 534 14.91 -15.71 3.33
C SER A 534 15.06 -16.98 4.19
N LEU A 535 14.70 -18.14 3.64
CA LEU A 535 14.75 -19.42 4.35
C LEU A 535 15.99 -20.25 4.05
N ARG A 536 16.98 -19.73 3.31
CA ARG A 536 18.16 -20.50 2.89
C ARG A 536 18.99 -21.12 4.03
N SER A 537 18.89 -20.57 5.24
CA SER A 537 19.53 -21.14 6.44
C SER A 537 18.78 -22.32 7.05
N ILE A 538 17.54 -22.57 6.60
CA ILE A 538 16.68 -23.63 7.06
C ILE A 538 16.62 -24.71 5.96
N PRO A 539 16.81 -26.00 6.27
CA PRO A 539 16.76 -27.07 5.27
C PRO A 539 15.32 -27.37 4.84
N VAL A 540 14.69 -26.46 4.13
CA VAL A 540 13.31 -26.57 3.66
C VAL A 540 13.22 -26.36 2.15
N VAL A 541 12.42 -27.17 1.47
CA VAL A 541 12.09 -26.97 0.06
C VAL A 541 10.91 -26.02 -0.04
N VAL A 542 11.03 -24.95 -0.84
CA VAL A 542 9.94 -24.00 -1.07
C VAL A 542 9.32 -24.27 -2.43
N GLY A 543 8.01 -24.47 -2.47
CA GLY A 543 7.26 -24.75 -3.69
C GLY A 543 5.88 -24.10 -3.68
N ARG A 544 5.07 -24.41 -4.69
CA ARG A 544 3.69 -23.90 -4.83
C ARG A 544 2.69 -25.03 -4.78
N ALA A 545 1.53 -24.75 -4.23
CA ALA A 545 0.36 -25.60 -4.37
C ALA A 545 -0.11 -25.65 -5.83
N ASN A 546 -0.66 -26.79 -6.22
CA ASN A 546 -1.37 -26.97 -7.46
C ASN A 546 -2.75 -27.59 -7.15
N VAL A 547 -3.65 -26.73 -6.69
CA VAL A 547 -4.99 -27.09 -6.23
C VAL A 547 -5.71 -27.92 -7.30
N ASP A 548 -6.32 -29.01 -6.89
CA ASP A 548 -7.01 -29.99 -7.74
C ASP A 548 -6.13 -30.49 -8.91
N GLY A 549 -4.80 -30.40 -8.77
CA GLY A 549 -3.80 -30.84 -9.74
C GLY A 549 -3.64 -29.94 -10.98
N VAL A 550 -4.47 -28.90 -11.15
CA VAL A 550 -4.52 -28.13 -12.40
C VAL A 550 -4.75 -26.60 -12.22
N ARG A 551 -5.03 -26.14 -11.00
CA ARG A 551 -5.49 -24.74 -10.78
C ARG A 551 -4.44 -23.82 -10.17
N GLY A 552 -3.24 -24.35 -9.94
CA GLY A 552 -2.19 -23.57 -9.29
C GLY A 552 -2.56 -23.23 -7.84
N PRO A 553 -1.89 -22.24 -7.22
CA PRO A 553 -2.01 -22.00 -5.78
C PRO A 553 -3.21 -21.16 -5.34
N ARG A 554 -3.91 -20.47 -6.26
CA ARG A 554 -4.85 -19.38 -5.92
C ARG A 554 -6.11 -19.84 -5.20
N PHE A 555 -6.76 -20.88 -5.68
CA PHE A 555 -8.07 -21.31 -5.20
C PHE A 555 -8.03 -22.22 -3.95
N ALA A 556 -6.97 -22.16 -3.16
CA ALA A 556 -6.77 -23.08 -2.05
C ALA A 556 -7.90 -23.01 -1.01
N VAL A 557 -8.29 -21.80 -0.58
CA VAL A 557 -9.36 -21.62 0.40
C VAL A 557 -10.72 -22.04 -0.17
N ALA A 558 -11.11 -21.50 -1.33
CA ALA A 558 -12.42 -21.80 -1.91
C ALA A 558 -12.60 -23.28 -2.28
N SER A 559 -11.57 -23.96 -2.82
CA SER A 559 -11.60 -25.40 -3.08
C SER A 559 -11.58 -26.20 -1.78
N GLY A 560 -10.76 -25.79 -0.81
CA GLY A 560 -10.67 -26.43 0.50
C GLY A 560 -12.01 -26.45 1.24
N LEU A 561 -12.78 -25.38 1.17
CA LEU A 561 -14.12 -25.30 1.74
C LEU A 561 -15.06 -26.38 1.16
N VAL A 562 -15.04 -26.55 -0.16
CA VAL A 562 -15.86 -27.60 -0.81
C VAL A 562 -15.39 -29.00 -0.38
N HIS A 563 -14.08 -29.22 -0.27
CA HIS A 563 -13.53 -30.51 0.19
C HIS A 563 -13.79 -30.78 1.68
N LEU A 564 -13.85 -29.75 2.52
CA LEU A 564 -14.24 -29.86 3.93
C LEU A 564 -15.73 -30.22 4.05
N HIS A 565 -16.58 -29.51 3.31
CA HIS A 565 -18.02 -29.83 3.24
C HIS A 565 -18.28 -31.27 2.81
N ALA A 566 -17.57 -31.75 1.78
CA ALA A 566 -17.71 -33.11 1.29
C ALA A 566 -17.26 -34.19 2.31
N ALA A 567 -16.42 -33.84 3.26
CA ALA A 567 -15.93 -34.72 4.31
C ALA A 567 -16.80 -34.72 5.56
N GLU A 568 -17.81 -33.83 5.67
CA GLU A 568 -18.73 -33.83 6.80
C GLU A 568 -19.58 -35.14 6.79
N PRO A 569 -19.75 -35.79 7.95
CA PRO A 569 -20.66 -36.92 8.04
C PRO A 569 -22.09 -36.43 7.77
N GLY A 570 -22.74 -36.98 6.76
CA GLY A 570 -24.12 -36.69 6.35
C GLY A 570 -25.17 -37.04 7.39
#